data_06877ced73d41b15bc00ac38e1f1484b
#
_entry.id   06877ced73d41b15bc00ac38e1f1484b
#
_cell.length_a   1.000
_cell.length_b   1.000
_cell.length_c   1.000
_cell.angle_alpha   90.00
_cell.angle_beta   90.00
_cell.angle_gamma   90.00
#
_symmetry.space_group_name_H-M   'P 1'
#
loop_
_entity.id
_entity.type
_entity.pdbx_description
1 polymer ?
#
loop_
_entity_poly.entity_id
_entity_poly.type
_entity_poly.pdbx_seq_one_letter_code
_entity_poly.pdbx_strand_id
1 'polypeptide(L)'
;YICGLNTDDMKFTQYLLLAAKGCAMGMADVVPGVSGGTIAFISGIYSELIASIKSFNPTALKLLGRFEFRKFWRHINGSFLFSVLLGIGIAIFSLARLMTYLLAHHPIEIWSFFFGLIVASAAFVARDIRKWNLTSLLGLLVGTALAFWITIASPTQTPNDWWFIMLSGAVAI
;
A
#
# COMPACT_ATOMS: atom_id res chain seq x y z
N TYR A 1 -6.65 -1.22 21.48
CA TYR A 1 -5.93 -1.03 22.75
C TYR A 1 -4.60 -1.82 22.74
N ILE A 2 -3.63 -1.43 21.90
CA ILE A 2 -2.23 -1.89 21.97
C ILE A 2 -1.33 -0.65 21.87
N CYS A 3 -1.55 0.29 22.78
CA CYS A 3 -0.66 1.43 22.93
C CYS A 3 0.46 1.00 23.90
N GLY A 4 1.70 0.85 23.41
CA GLY A 4 2.87 0.66 24.25
C GLY A 4 3.42 -0.76 24.38
N LEU A 5 3.39 -1.56 23.30
CA LEU A 5 4.16 -2.83 23.31
C LEU A 5 5.67 -2.52 23.25
N ASN A 6 6.31 -2.72 24.40
CA ASN A 6 7.75 -2.72 24.47
C ASN A 6 8.27 -3.93 23.66
N THR A 7 8.93 -3.68 22.54
CA THR A 7 9.37 -4.71 21.58
C THR A 7 10.33 -5.75 22.16
N ASP A 8 10.88 -5.50 23.36
CA ASP A 8 11.81 -6.42 24.02
C ASP A 8 11.12 -7.65 24.63
N ASP A 9 9.76 -7.63 24.81
CA ASP A 9 9.01 -8.72 25.46
C ASP A 9 8.00 -9.43 24.53
N MET A 10 8.02 -9.15 23.22
CA MET A 10 7.08 -9.77 22.30
C MET A 10 7.37 -11.24 22.08
N LYS A 11 6.35 -12.08 22.33
CA LYS A 11 6.41 -13.52 22.06
C LYS A 11 6.46 -13.77 20.54
N PHE A 12 7.08 -14.85 20.11
CA PHE A 12 7.17 -15.28 18.71
C PHE A 12 5.82 -15.24 17.98
N THR A 13 4.74 -15.60 18.67
CA THR A 13 3.35 -15.56 18.16
C THR A 13 2.91 -14.14 17.76
N GLN A 14 3.39 -13.10 18.45
CA GLN A 14 3.05 -11.71 18.12
C GLN A 14 3.76 -11.25 16.85
N TYR A 15 5.00 -11.65 16.63
CA TYR A 15 5.71 -11.37 15.38
C TYR A 15 5.05 -12.08 14.19
N LEU A 16 4.60 -13.31 14.37
CA LEU A 16 3.85 -14.05 13.35
C LEU A 16 2.52 -13.35 13.02
N LEU A 17 1.82 -12.87 14.03
CA LEU A 17 0.58 -12.12 13.84
C LEU A 17 0.82 -10.80 13.09
N LEU A 18 1.92 -10.09 13.41
CA LEU A 18 2.32 -8.88 12.68
C LEU A 18 2.68 -9.17 11.22
N ALA A 19 3.41 -10.26 10.97
CA ALA A 19 3.70 -10.68 9.61
C ALA A 19 2.43 -11.07 8.84
N ALA A 20 1.45 -11.74 9.48
CA ALA A 20 0.16 -12.04 8.88
C ALA A 20 -0.63 -10.75 8.53
N LYS A 21 -0.63 -9.75 9.43
CA LYS A 21 -1.23 -8.44 9.15
C LYS A 21 -0.50 -7.73 7.99
N GLY A 22 0.83 -7.78 7.96
CA GLY A 22 1.63 -7.28 6.85
C GLY A 22 1.32 -8.00 5.53
N CYS A 23 1.14 -9.31 5.57
CA CYS A 23 0.72 -10.09 4.40
C CYS A 23 -0.66 -9.63 3.88
N ALA A 24 -1.64 -9.42 4.78
CA ALA A 24 -2.95 -8.89 4.40
C ALA A 24 -2.86 -7.48 3.78
N MET A 25 -1.96 -6.61 4.30
CA MET A 25 -1.67 -5.30 3.72
C MET A 25 -1.11 -5.44 2.29
N GLY A 26 -0.07 -6.27 2.11
CA GLY A 26 0.54 -6.48 0.80
C GLY A 26 -0.41 -7.10 -0.22
N MET A 27 -1.30 -8.00 0.21
CA MET A 27 -2.37 -8.52 -0.67
C MET A 27 -3.35 -7.42 -1.08
N ALA A 28 -3.73 -6.54 -0.15
CA ALA A 28 -4.64 -5.44 -0.43
C ALA A 28 -4.06 -4.44 -1.44
N ASP A 29 -2.76 -4.15 -1.36
CA ASP A 29 -2.10 -3.21 -2.27
C ASP A 29 -2.01 -3.72 -3.73
N VAL A 30 -2.10 -5.04 -3.94
CA VAL A 30 -2.14 -5.63 -5.28
C VAL A 30 -3.55 -5.57 -5.88
N VAL A 31 -4.58 -5.41 -5.05
CA VAL A 31 -5.98 -5.39 -5.48
C VAL A 31 -6.42 -3.96 -5.78
N PRO A 32 -6.82 -3.63 -7.04
CA PRO A 32 -7.31 -2.30 -7.38
C PRO A 32 -8.50 -1.87 -6.51
N GLY A 33 -8.43 -0.65 -5.97
CA GLY A 33 -9.48 -0.08 -5.12
C GLY A 33 -9.39 -0.44 -3.64
N VAL A 34 -8.40 -1.23 -3.24
CA VAL A 34 -8.12 -1.51 -1.82
C VAL A 34 -6.72 -1.00 -1.48
N SER A 35 -6.56 -0.44 -0.29
CA SER A 35 -5.28 0.09 0.19
C SER A 35 -4.79 -0.70 1.40
N GLY A 36 -3.52 -1.09 1.40
CA GLY A 36 -2.86 -1.70 2.54
C GLY A 36 -2.91 -0.83 3.79
N GLY A 37 -2.91 0.51 3.62
CA GLY A 37 -3.12 1.45 4.72
C GLY A 37 -4.48 1.29 5.41
N THR A 38 -5.53 1.00 4.66
CA THR A 38 -6.86 0.68 5.21
C THR A 38 -6.82 -0.61 6.03
N ILE A 39 -6.12 -1.62 5.55
CA ILE A 39 -5.92 -2.88 6.29
C ILE A 39 -5.11 -2.63 7.58
N ALA A 40 -4.07 -1.80 7.51
CA ALA A 40 -3.31 -1.39 8.71
C ALA A 40 -4.21 -0.71 9.75
N PHE A 41 -5.11 0.16 9.31
CA PHE A 41 -6.06 0.86 10.17
C PHE A 41 -7.05 -0.10 10.84
N ILE A 42 -7.70 -0.96 10.06
CA ILE A 42 -8.67 -1.95 10.56
C ILE A 42 -8.00 -2.96 11.50
N SER A 43 -6.76 -3.38 11.19
CA SER A 43 -6.00 -4.32 12.02
C SER A 43 -5.37 -3.67 13.26
N GLY A 44 -5.51 -2.35 13.43
CA GLY A 44 -5.07 -1.60 14.61
C GLY A 44 -3.56 -1.37 14.71
N ILE A 45 -2.81 -1.52 13.60
CA ILE A 45 -1.34 -1.30 13.58
C ILE A 45 -0.94 0.01 12.90
N TYR A 46 -1.91 0.78 12.39
CA TYR A 46 -1.66 1.99 11.61
C TYR A 46 -0.88 3.06 12.38
N SER A 47 -1.27 3.35 13.62
CA SER A 47 -0.60 4.35 14.45
C SER A 47 0.85 3.98 14.73
N GLU A 48 1.12 2.70 14.97
CA GLU A 48 2.46 2.18 15.25
C GLU A 48 3.32 2.16 13.98
N LEU A 49 2.73 1.84 12.84
CA LEU A 49 3.39 1.91 11.54
C LEU A 49 3.81 3.35 11.21
N ILE A 50 2.92 4.33 11.38
CA ILE A 50 3.23 5.75 11.16
C ILE A 50 4.28 6.26 12.15
N ALA A 51 4.20 5.87 13.42
CA ALA A 51 5.20 6.23 14.43
C ALA A 51 6.59 5.66 14.06
N SER A 52 6.65 4.41 13.61
CA SER A 52 7.89 3.76 13.18
C SER A 52 8.50 4.45 11.94
N ILE A 53 7.67 4.82 10.96
CA ILE A 53 8.12 5.57 9.78
C ILE A 53 8.63 6.96 10.18
N LYS A 54 7.92 7.69 11.05
CA LYS A 54 8.35 9.01 11.55
C LYS A 54 9.63 8.94 12.39
N SER A 55 9.97 7.79 12.93
CA SER A 55 11.20 7.57 13.70
C SER A 55 12.47 7.58 12.83
N PHE A 56 12.34 7.56 11.49
CA PHE A 56 13.43 7.83 10.55
C PHE A 56 13.73 9.34 10.47
N ASN A 57 14.11 9.91 11.59
CA ASN A 57 14.46 11.32 11.75
C ASN A 57 15.99 11.50 11.76
N PRO A 58 16.52 12.76 11.77
CA PRO A 58 17.96 13.02 11.83
C PRO A 58 18.67 12.35 13.01
N THR A 59 17.95 12.06 14.10
CA THR A 59 18.47 11.34 15.26
C THR A 59 18.78 9.88 14.90
N ALA A 60 17.89 9.22 14.16
CA ALA A 60 18.10 7.87 13.64
C ALA A 60 19.35 7.81 12.74
N LEU A 61 19.52 8.83 11.88
CA LEU A 61 20.68 8.94 10.99
C LEU A 61 21.99 9.14 11.78
N LYS A 62 21.97 9.93 12.88
CA LYS A 62 23.13 10.09 13.77
C LYS A 62 23.50 8.80 14.51
N LEU A 63 22.51 8.01 14.93
CA LEU A 63 22.73 6.70 15.57
C LEU A 63 23.35 5.71 14.57
N LEU A 64 22.92 5.74 13.33
CA LEU A 64 23.48 4.92 12.26
C LEU A 64 24.94 5.32 11.97
N GLY A 65 25.23 6.63 11.89
CA GLY A 65 26.59 7.15 11.68
C GLY A 65 27.56 6.86 12.83
N ARG A 66 27.05 6.59 14.05
CA ARG A 66 27.83 6.18 15.21
C ARG A 66 28.00 4.67 15.35
N PHE A 67 27.52 3.88 14.37
CA PHE A 67 27.51 2.41 14.40
C PHE A 67 26.80 1.82 15.62
N GLU A 68 25.89 2.56 16.25
CA GLU A 68 25.09 2.10 17.38
C GLU A 68 23.83 1.34 16.90
N PHE A 69 24.03 0.26 16.15
CA PHE A 69 22.94 -0.48 15.49
C PHE A 69 21.84 -0.94 16.44
N ARG A 70 22.16 -1.33 17.67
CA ARG A 70 21.16 -1.78 18.65
C ARG A 70 20.24 -0.64 19.08
N LYS A 71 20.79 0.57 19.30
CA LYS A 71 20.00 1.75 19.66
C LYS A 71 19.17 2.24 18.47
N PHE A 72 19.74 2.20 17.28
CA PHE A 72 19.01 2.50 16.03
C PHE A 72 17.83 1.58 15.86
N TRP A 73 18.02 0.25 15.98
CA TRP A 73 16.97 -0.75 15.84
C TRP A 73 15.80 -0.54 16.81
N ARG A 74 16.12 -0.24 18.07
CA ARG A 74 15.09 0.11 19.07
C ARG A 74 14.39 1.43 18.76
N HIS A 75 15.12 2.41 18.27
CA HIS A 75 14.57 3.74 17.96
C HIS A 75 13.54 3.71 16.85
N ILE A 76 13.76 2.93 15.79
CA ILE A 76 12.85 2.80 14.64
C ILE A 76 11.78 1.72 14.85
N ASN A 77 11.73 1.09 16.03
CA ASN A 77 10.86 -0.07 16.27
C ASN A 77 11.11 -1.19 15.24
N GLY A 78 12.39 -1.50 15.00
CA GLY A 78 12.86 -2.32 13.89
C GLY A 78 12.22 -3.71 13.82
N SER A 79 11.98 -4.36 14.96
CA SER A 79 11.37 -5.70 14.98
C SER A 79 9.92 -5.68 14.49
N PHE A 80 9.15 -4.65 14.86
CA PHE A 80 7.81 -4.44 14.35
C PHE A 80 7.82 -4.20 12.84
N LEU A 81 8.63 -3.24 12.41
CA LEU A 81 8.73 -2.84 11.01
C LEU A 81 9.20 -4.00 10.13
N PHE A 82 10.21 -4.75 10.59
CA PHE A 82 10.72 -5.92 9.90
C PHE A 82 9.65 -7.00 9.72
N SER A 83 8.87 -7.31 10.76
CA SER A 83 7.80 -8.32 10.70
C SER A 83 6.70 -7.92 9.71
N VAL A 84 6.28 -6.64 9.72
CA VAL A 84 5.27 -6.14 8.81
C VAL A 84 5.80 -6.13 7.36
N LEU A 85 7.00 -5.60 7.13
CA LEU A 85 7.63 -5.55 5.80
C LEU A 85 7.89 -6.95 5.24
N LEU A 86 8.29 -7.89 6.07
CA LEU A 86 8.47 -9.28 5.66
C LEU A 86 7.13 -9.88 5.20
N GLY A 87 6.05 -9.64 5.93
CA GLY A 87 4.71 -10.06 5.53
C GLY A 87 4.26 -9.45 4.21
N ILE A 88 4.46 -8.13 4.04
CA ILE A 88 4.17 -7.41 2.79
C ILE A 88 4.98 -8.00 1.63
N GLY A 89 6.29 -8.21 1.83
CA GLY A 89 7.18 -8.77 0.81
C GLY A 89 6.76 -10.17 0.35
N ILE A 90 6.42 -11.05 1.29
CA ILE A 90 5.92 -12.40 0.98
C ILE A 90 4.63 -12.31 0.15
N ALA A 91 3.69 -11.44 0.54
CA ALA A 91 2.43 -11.26 -0.16
C ALA A 91 2.63 -10.75 -1.59
N ILE A 92 3.41 -9.70 -1.77
CA ILE A 92 3.69 -9.12 -3.09
C ILE A 92 4.36 -10.16 -3.99
N PHE A 93 5.39 -10.85 -3.50
CA PHE A 93 6.12 -11.83 -4.29
C PHE A 93 5.25 -13.04 -4.69
N SER A 94 4.43 -13.51 -3.75
CA SER A 94 3.50 -14.62 -3.98
C SER A 94 2.40 -14.22 -4.97
N LEU A 95 1.79 -13.06 -4.74
CA LEU A 95 0.71 -12.55 -5.59
C LEU A 95 1.20 -12.14 -6.99
N ALA A 96 2.40 -11.56 -7.10
CA ALA A 96 2.98 -11.23 -8.40
C ALA A 96 3.13 -12.48 -9.28
N ARG A 97 3.61 -13.59 -8.71
CA ARG A 97 3.67 -14.87 -9.45
C ARG A 97 2.30 -15.37 -9.86
N LEU A 98 1.33 -15.34 -8.93
CA LEU A 98 -0.04 -15.74 -9.21
C LEU A 98 -0.67 -14.89 -10.32
N MET A 99 -0.50 -13.55 -10.26
CA MET A 99 -1.01 -12.63 -11.27
C MET A 99 -0.37 -12.85 -12.63
N THR A 100 0.95 -13.07 -12.69
CA THR A 100 1.63 -13.40 -13.95
C THR A 100 1.09 -14.69 -14.56
N TYR A 101 0.88 -15.71 -13.76
CA TYR A 101 0.29 -16.96 -14.23
C TYR A 101 -1.16 -16.79 -14.73
N LEU A 102 -1.99 -16.09 -13.97
CA LEU A 102 -3.40 -15.85 -14.32
C LEU A 102 -3.55 -14.99 -15.56
N LEU A 103 -2.73 -13.94 -15.70
CA LEU A 103 -2.72 -13.09 -16.90
C LEU A 103 -2.27 -13.84 -18.15
N ALA A 104 -1.40 -14.83 -18.00
CA ALA A 104 -0.94 -15.65 -19.12
C ALA A 104 -1.97 -16.71 -19.56
N HIS A 105 -2.74 -17.30 -18.63
CA HIS A 105 -3.61 -18.44 -18.90
C HIS A 105 -5.10 -18.07 -18.85
N HIS A 106 -5.48 -17.08 -18.07
CA HIS A 106 -6.86 -16.65 -17.80
C HIS A 106 -7.05 -15.13 -17.89
N PRO A 107 -6.63 -14.47 -18.98
CA PRO A 107 -6.67 -13.02 -19.06
C PRO A 107 -8.08 -12.44 -18.98
N ILE A 108 -9.08 -13.08 -19.60
CA ILE A 108 -10.45 -12.58 -19.63
C ILE A 108 -11.07 -12.57 -18.23
N GLU A 109 -10.87 -13.65 -17.47
CA GLU A 109 -11.39 -13.79 -16.12
C GLU A 109 -10.77 -12.76 -15.17
N ILE A 110 -9.46 -12.53 -15.26
CA ILE A 110 -8.75 -11.55 -14.44
C ILE A 110 -9.18 -10.11 -14.78
N TRP A 111 -9.26 -9.77 -16.04
CA TRP A 111 -9.73 -8.45 -16.45
C TRP A 111 -11.19 -8.21 -16.05
N SER A 112 -12.05 -9.23 -16.17
CA SER A 112 -13.45 -9.15 -15.73
C SER A 112 -13.57 -8.98 -14.23
N PHE A 113 -12.73 -9.69 -13.45
CA PHE A 113 -12.67 -9.54 -12.01
C PHE A 113 -12.25 -8.11 -11.59
N PHE A 114 -11.19 -7.57 -12.16
CA PHE A 114 -10.74 -6.22 -11.85
C PHE A 114 -11.75 -5.15 -12.29
N PHE A 115 -12.36 -5.34 -13.45
CA PHE A 115 -13.44 -4.44 -13.91
C PHE A 115 -14.61 -4.42 -12.92
N GLY A 116 -15.07 -5.60 -12.48
CA GLY A 116 -16.13 -5.71 -11.48
C GLY A 116 -15.76 -5.03 -10.16
N LEU A 117 -14.51 -5.15 -9.74
CA LEU A 117 -14.00 -4.55 -8.51
C LEU A 117 -13.94 -3.02 -8.60
N ILE A 118 -13.53 -2.47 -9.75
CA ILE A 118 -13.51 -1.04 -10.00
C ILE A 118 -14.95 -0.49 -10.00
N VAL A 119 -15.88 -1.17 -10.67
CA VAL A 119 -17.30 -0.76 -10.69
C VAL A 119 -17.91 -0.79 -9.29
N ALA A 120 -17.63 -1.85 -8.51
CA ALA A 120 -18.07 -1.96 -7.13
C ALA A 120 -17.50 -0.83 -6.24
N SER A 121 -16.22 -0.52 -6.40
CA SER A 121 -15.54 0.58 -5.68
C SER A 121 -16.16 1.93 -6.04
N ALA A 122 -16.41 2.17 -7.32
CA ALA A 122 -17.07 3.40 -7.79
C ALA A 122 -18.49 3.54 -7.20
N ALA A 123 -19.25 2.43 -7.17
CA ALA A 123 -20.61 2.43 -6.58
C ALA A 123 -20.55 2.66 -5.05
N PHE A 124 -19.53 2.13 -4.38
CA PHE A 124 -19.34 2.34 -2.94
C PHE A 124 -19.01 3.80 -2.63
N VAL A 125 -18.07 4.40 -3.36
CA VAL A 125 -17.71 5.83 -3.23
C VAL A 125 -18.88 6.74 -3.56
N ALA A 126 -19.68 6.38 -4.61
CA ALA A 126 -20.85 7.16 -4.97
C ALA A 126 -21.91 7.22 -3.87
N ARG A 127 -22.02 6.18 -3.01
CA ARG A 127 -22.93 6.17 -1.84
C ARG A 127 -22.51 7.14 -0.75
N ASP A 128 -21.23 7.46 -0.63
CA ASP A 128 -20.72 8.42 0.38
C ASP A 128 -21.04 9.87 0.00
N ILE A 129 -21.42 10.14 -1.25
CA ILE A 129 -21.83 11.46 -1.70
C ILE A 129 -23.24 11.76 -1.17
N ARG A 130 -23.29 12.47 -0.04
CA ARG A 130 -24.55 12.79 0.66
C ARG A 130 -25.50 13.69 -0.14
N LYS A 131 -24.99 14.52 -1.03
CA LYS A 131 -25.78 15.42 -1.87
C LYS A 131 -25.16 15.50 -3.26
N TRP A 132 -25.89 15.07 -4.26
CA TRP A 132 -25.55 15.26 -5.66
C TRP A 132 -25.86 16.70 -6.06
N ASN A 133 -24.87 17.58 -5.95
CA ASN A 133 -24.95 18.96 -6.41
C ASN A 133 -24.38 19.08 -7.82
N LEU A 134 -24.76 20.17 -8.52
CA LEU A 134 -24.22 20.48 -9.85
C LEU A 134 -22.67 20.49 -9.84
N THR A 135 -22.06 20.98 -8.76
CA THR A 135 -20.60 20.98 -8.58
C THR A 135 -20.01 19.57 -8.56
N SER A 136 -20.65 18.61 -7.87
CA SER A 136 -20.21 17.21 -7.83
C SER A 136 -20.35 16.54 -9.20
N LEU A 137 -21.41 16.86 -9.93
CA LEU A 137 -21.64 16.33 -11.29
C LEU A 137 -20.59 16.90 -12.26
N LEU A 138 -20.33 18.21 -12.21
CA LEU A 138 -19.29 18.84 -13.03
C LEU A 138 -17.92 18.28 -12.70
N GLY A 139 -17.58 18.07 -11.41
CA GLY A 139 -16.33 17.44 -10.99
C GLY A 139 -16.17 16.03 -11.55
N LEU A 140 -17.23 15.23 -11.52
CA LEU A 140 -17.25 13.90 -12.11
C LEU A 140 -17.01 13.91 -13.63
N LEU A 141 -17.70 14.79 -14.34
CA LEU A 141 -17.56 14.93 -15.80
C LEU A 141 -16.14 15.40 -16.18
N VAL A 142 -15.62 16.42 -15.52
CA VAL A 142 -14.28 16.93 -15.76
C VAL A 142 -13.23 15.87 -15.43
N GLY A 143 -13.35 15.19 -14.28
CA GLY A 143 -12.44 14.11 -13.88
C GLY A 143 -12.46 12.95 -14.88
N THR A 144 -13.63 12.55 -15.34
CA THR A 144 -13.77 11.48 -16.36
C THR A 144 -13.17 11.89 -17.70
N ALA A 145 -13.41 13.14 -18.14
CA ALA A 145 -12.87 13.66 -19.39
C ALA A 145 -11.34 13.75 -19.34
N LEU A 146 -10.77 14.21 -18.22
CA LEU A 146 -9.33 14.26 -18.01
C LEU A 146 -8.69 12.86 -17.98
N ALA A 147 -9.31 11.92 -17.26
CA ALA A 147 -8.83 10.54 -17.22
C ALA A 147 -8.85 9.89 -18.61
N PHE A 148 -9.94 10.10 -19.36
CA PHE A 148 -10.07 9.61 -20.72
C PHE A 148 -9.03 10.22 -21.65
N TRP A 149 -8.78 11.54 -21.56
CA TRP A 149 -7.75 12.19 -22.36
C TRP A 149 -6.35 11.69 -22.04
N ILE A 150 -6.00 11.56 -20.75
CA ILE A 150 -4.71 11.02 -20.33
C ILE A 150 -4.53 9.60 -20.87
N THR A 151 -5.57 8.77 -20.84
CA THR A 151 -5.49 7.39 -21.34
C THR A 151 -5.22 7.33 -22.85
N ILE A 152 -5.81 8.25 -23.64
CA ILE A 152 -5.58 8.33 -25.10
C ILE A 152 -4.22 8.97 -25.42
N ALA A 153 -3.82 10.00 -24.65
CA ALA A 153 -2.59 10.73 -24.85
C ALA A 153 -1.35 9.96 -24.37
N SER A 154 -1.52 8.95 -23.53
CA SER A 154 -0.41 8.14 -23.03
C SER A 154 0.20 7.30 -24.17
N PRO A 155 1.51 7.42 -24.44
CA PRO A 155 2.16 6.60 -25.46
C PRO A 155 2.07 5.13 -25.07
N THR A 156 1.83 4.27 -26.05
CA THR A 156 1.71 2.80 -25.89
C THR A 156 3.01 2.14 -25.41
N GLN A 157 4.12 2.85 -25.45
CA GLN A 157 5.42 2.39 -24.97
C GLN A 157 5.97 3.38 -23.94
N THR A 158 5.98 2.97 -22.70
CA THR A 158 6.66 3.71 -21.62
C THR A 158 8.14 3.32 -21.62
N PRO A 159 9.07 4.29 -21.48
CA PRO A 159 10.49 3.98 -21.26
C PRO A 159 10.66 3.07 -20.04
N ASN A 160 11.39 1.98 -20.20
CA ASN A 160 11.72 1.05 -19.10
C ASN A 160 12.90 1.55 -18.24
N ASP A 161 13.22 2.84 -18.31
CA ASP A 161 14.31 3.42 -17.55
C ASP A 161 13.94 3.46 -16.05
N TRP A 162 14.85 3.02 -15.21
CA TRP A 162 14.65 2.94 -13.76
C TRP A 162 14.30 4.30 -13.13
N TRP A 163 14.87 5.39 -13.63
CA TRP A 163 14.58 6.75 -13.15
C TRP A 163 13.16 7.20 -13.52
N PHE A 164 12.64 6.78 -14.68
CA PHE A 164 11.27 7.07 -15.11
C PHE A 164 10.25 6.34 -14.22
N ILE A 165 10.51 5.07 -13.91
CA ILE A 165 9.67 4.27 -12.99
C ILE A 165 9.67 4.90 -11.60
N MET A 166 10.83 5.36 -11.12
CA MET A 166 10.96 5.98 -9.80
C MET A 166 10.22 7.33 -9.74
N LEU A 167 10.34 8.18 -10.76
CA LEU A 167 9.63 9.46 -10.83
C LEU A 167 8.12 9.28 -10.96
N SER A 168 7.67 8.38 -11.84
CA SER A 168 6.25 8.10 -12.00
C SER A 168 5.62 7.53 -10.72
N GLY A 169 6.34 6.67 -10.01
CA GLY A 169 5.91 6.18 -8.69
C GLY A 169 5.83 7.29 -7.65
N ALA A 170 6.80 8.22 -7.62
CA ALA A 170 6.78 9.36 -6.71
C ALA A 170 5.64 10.36 -6.98
N VAL A 171 5.24 10.52 -8.24
CA VAL A 171 4.11 11.39 -8.62
C VAL A 171 2.76 10.71 -8.36
N ALA A 172 2.71 9.39 -8.37
CA ALA A 172 1.49 8.60 -8.15
C ALA A 172 1.06 8.51 -6.66
N ILE A 173 1.94 8.85 -5.73
CA ILE A 173 1.68 8.87 -4.26
C ILE A 173 1.16 10.24 -3.83
#